data_3e5be05e7c3b36a00abbc98248f9f2fa
#
_entry.id   3e5be05e7c3b36a00abbc98248f9f2fa
#
_cell.length_a   1.000
_cell.length_b   1.000
_cell.length_c   1.000
_cell.angle_alpha   90.00
_cell.angle_beta   90.00
_cell.angle_gamma   90.00
#
_symmetry.space_group_name_H-M   'P 1'
#
loop_
_entity.id
_entity.type
_entity.pdbx_description
1 polymer ?
#
loop_
_entity_poly.entity_id
_entity_poly.type
_entity_poly.pdbx_seq_one_letter_code
_entity_poly.pdbx_strand_id
1 'polypeptide(L)'
;MKKMTKISLVALLIATVIGACFALVACNDGDSNLQAVAALDLLQEDFGIAVKKGNVDLLNAVNAVIDEWLANGKMNQYMDYYSALANEEKGGDKAVAPDGLQTSWDFGSASQTLTMYTESGFAPYEFVYGGNVVGLDVAIMSQVALNLGKKLEVKDVMFDVIATNVAQSTSDAVGAAGITINEERKAAVDFSRVYSSSTLVIVSKDGQFASVKDLAGKTVGVQEGTSGDLIISAAKGQGYSYDIENADGTIGTILVKAEGASVKQYKQYALALQDLKNGRIDAILMDKIPAELMLK
;
A
#
# COMPACT_ATOMS: atom_id res chain seq x y z
N MET A 1 21.67 17.58 31.81
CA MET A 1 20.65 16.56 32.14
C MET A 1 19.47 16.78 31.20
N LYS A 2 19.43 16.08 30.06
CA LYS A 2 18.30 16.14 29.11
C LYS A 2 17.40 14.95 29.40
N LYS A 3 16.13 15.23 29.71
CA LYS A 3 15.10 14.19 29.90
C LYS A 3 14.77 13.58 28.53
N MET A 4 15.13 12.34 28.36
CA MET A 4 14.65 11.52 27.24
C MET A 4 13.23 11.07 27.56
N THR A 5 12.31 11.41 26.68
CA THR A 5 10.92 10.96 26.73
C THR A 5 10.87 9.48 26.35
N LYS A 6 10.42 8.65 27.26
CA LYS A 6 10.22 7.21 27.01
C LYS A 6 9.06 7.02 26.05
N ILE A 7 9.34 6.48 24.87
CA ILE A 7 8.32 5.91 24.00
C ILE A 7 7.94 4.57 24.60
N SER A 8 6.65 4.42 24.85
CA SER A 8 6.07 3.28 25.54
C SER A 8 6.14 2.02 24.68
N LEU A 9 6.78 1.02 25.22
CA LEU A 9 6.94 -0.33 24.69
C LEU A 9 5.57 -0.99 24.56
N VAL A 10 5.12 -1.27 23.35
CA VAL A 10 4.06 -2.26 23.14
C VAL A 10 4.75 -3.62 23.12
N ALA A 11 4.68 -4.31 24.24
CA ALA A 11 5.14 -5.66 24.37
C ALA A 11 4.38 -6.58 23.41
N LEU A 12 5.07 -7.11 22.42
CA LEU A 12 4.58 -8.22 21.61
C LEU A 12 4.61 -9.47 22.51
N LEU A 13 3.50 -9.70 23.21
CA LEU A 13 3.25 -11.00 23.83
C LEU A 13 3.01 -12.00 22.68
N ILE A 14 4.00 -12.83 22.41
CA ILE A 14 3.78 -14.11 21.75
C ILE A 14 3.06 -14.99 22.78
N ALA A 15 1.78 -14.74 22.95
CA ALA A 15 0.88 -15.68 23.57
C ALA A 15 0.44 -16.64 22.47
N THR A 16 0.82 -17.89 22.61
CA THR A 16 0.17 -19.01 21.94
C THR A 16 -1.34 -18.94 22.16
N VAL A 17 -2.02 -18.27 21.26
CA VAL A 17 -3.45 -18.41 21.09
C VAL A 17 -3.64 -19.10 19.74
N ILE A 18 -3.66 -20.43 19.81
CA ILE A 18 -4.40 -21.25 18.85
C ILE A 18 -5.87 -20.86 19.02
N GLY A 19 -6.28 -19.90 18.25
CA GLY A 19 -7.64 -19.39 18.20
C GLY A 19 -7.81 -18.72 16.87
N ALA A 20 -8.09 -19.54 15.84
CA ALA A 20 -8.37 -19.10 14.49
C ALA A 20 -9.57 -18.16 14.47
N CYS A 21 -9.34 -16.87 14.31
CA CYS A 21 -10.30 -15.99 13.67
C CYS A 21 -9.91 -15.91 12.19
N PHE A 22 -10.25 -16.95 11.44
CA PHE A 22 -10.33 -16.85 9.98
C PHE A 22 -11.52 -15.93 9.68
N ALA A 23 -11.26 -14.68 9.36
CA ALA A 23 -12.23 -13.90 8.62
C ALA A 23 -12.21 -14.42 7.18
N LEU A 24 -13.02 -15.47 6.95
CA LEU A 24 -13.31 -15.97 5.62
C LEU A 24 -14.18 -14.95 4.90
N VAL A 25 -13.59 -14.16 4.04
CA VAL A 25 -14.37 -13.47 3.00
C VAL A 25 -14.46 -14.45 1.83
N ALA A 26 -15.52 -15.27 1.83
CA ALA A 26 -15.84 -16.10 0.69
C ALA A 26 -16.54 -15.25 -0.37
N CYS A 27 -15.86 -14.94 -1.46
CA CYS A 27 -16.49 -14.44 -2.66
C CYS A 27 -17.15 -15.61 -3.41
N ASN A 28 -18.45 -15.52 -3.60
CA ASN A 28 -19.25 -16.53 -4.25
C ASN A 28 -19.48 -16.15 -5.72
N ASP A 29 -18.44 -16.34 -6.55
CA ASP A 29 -18.59 -16.44 -7.99
C ASP A 29 -17.99 -17.79 -8.41
N GLY A 30 -18.84 -18.66 -8.96
CA GLY A 30 -18.53 -20.06 -9.18
C GLY A 30 -17.24 -20.25 -9.97
N ASP A 31 -16.22 -20.70 -9.30
CA ASP A 31 -15.12 -21.58 -9.72
C ASP A 31 -13.75 -21.35 -9.06
N SER A 32 -13.53 -20.36 -8.21
CA SER A 32 -12.27 -20.29 -7.46
C SER A 32 -12.49 -19.72 -6.06
N ASN A 33 -12.37 -20.54 -5.03
CA ASN A 33 -12.37 -20.11 -3.63
C ASN A 33 -11.03 -19.42 -3.31
N LEU A 34 -10.84 -18.18 -3.84
CA LEU A 34 -9.64 -17.40 -3.58
C LEU A 34 -9.73 -16.74 -2.22
N GLN A 35 -8.68 -16.86 -1.42
CA GLN A 35 -8.58 -16.30 -0.08
C GLN A 35 -7.27 -15.56 0.09
N ALA A 36 -7.32 -14.43 0.82
CA ALA A 36 -6.17 -13.67 1.25
C ALA A 36 -5.80 -14.06 2.68
N VAL A 37 -4.60 -14.59 2.87
CA VAL A 37 -4.09 -15.03 4.17
C VAL A 37 -2.86 -14.19 4.53
N ALA A 38 -2.79 -13.65 5.75
CA ALA A 38 -1.64 -12.85 6.20
C ALA A 38 -0.34 -13.68 6.11
N ALA A 39 0.70 -13.09 5.53
CA ALA A 39 2.02 -13.69 5.48
C ALA A 39 2.70 -13.54 6.85
N LEU A 40 2.67 -14.62 7.65
CA LEU A 40 3.05 -14.61 9.07
C LEU A 40 4.55 -14.36 9.31
N ASP A 41 5.36 -14.53 8.29
CA ASP A 41 6.81 -14.33 8.31
C ASP A 41 7.25 -12.99 7.72
N LEU A 42 6.32 -12.04 7.54
CA LEU A 42 6.62 -10.69 7.08
C LEU A 42 6.17 -9.62 8.08
N LEU A 43 6.88 -8.49 8.06
CA LEU A 43 6.54 -7.32 8.87
C LEU A 43 5.41 -6.50 8.23
N GLN A 44 4.82 -5.64 9.05
CA GLN A 44 3.95 -4.58 8.59
C GLN A 44 4.75 -3.56 7.77
N GLU A 45 4.15 -3.05 6.72
CA GLU A 45 4.69 -2.01 5.87
C GLU A 45 4.04 -0.67 6.18
N ASP A 46 4.85 0.39 6.17
CA ASP A 46 4.40 1.76 6.38
C ASP A 46 4.40 2.53 5.08
N PHE A 47 3.28 3.19 4.75
CA PHE A 47 3.12 3.98 3.53
C PHE A 47 3.39 5.45 3.77
N GLY A 48 4.11 6.05 2.82
CA GLY A 48 4.42 7.48 2.78
C GLY A 48 4.30 8.05 1.37
N ILE A 49 4.10 9.35 1.30
CA ILE A 49 4.11 10.12 0.04
C ILE A 49 5.56 10.43 -0.31
N ALA A 50 5.98 10.02 -1.51
CA ALA A 50 7.31 10.29 -2.02
C ALA A 50 7.41 11.73 -2.55
N VAL A 51 8.46 12.44 -2.15
CA VAL A 51 8.76 13.81 -2.56
C VAL A 51 10.19 13.87 -3.08
N LYS A 52 10.47 14.71 -4.06
CA LYS A 52 11.84 14.90 -4.55
C LYS A 52 12.78 15.27 -3.41
N LYS A 53 13.96 14.63 -3.37
CA LYS A 53 14.97 14.90 -2.34
C LYS A 53 15.28 16.38 -2.20
N GLY A 54 15.24 16.85 -0.96
CA GLY A 54 15.54 18.24 -0.61
C GLY A 54 14.41 19.23 -0.87
N ASN A 55 13.24 18.83 -1.38
CA ASN A 55 12.07 19.72 -1.46
C ASN A 55 11.35 19.79 -0.11
N VAL A 56 11.98 20.46 0.85
CA VAL A 56 11.52 20.54 2.24
C VAL A 56 10.17 21.25 2.35
N ASP A 57 9.91 22.27 1.53
CA ASP A 57 8.66 23.03 1.58
C ASP A 57 7.46 22.17 1.18
N LEU A 58 7.59 21.42 0.08
CA LEU A 58 6.55 20.48 -0.34
C LEU A 58 6.36 19.34 0.68
N LEU A 59 7.45 18.79 1.20
CA LEU A 59 7.42 17.75 2.23
C LEU A 59 6.68 18.23 3.49
N ASN A 60 6.94 19.45 3.93
CA ASN A 60 6.26 20.06 5.08
C ASN A 60 4.76 20.28 4.79
N ALA A 61 4.40 20.72 3.59
CA ALA A 61 2.99 20.89 3.20
C ALA A 61 2.24 19.56 3.19
N VAL A 62 2.86 18.48 2.69
CA VAL A 62 2.29 17.12 2.74
C VAL A 62 2.12 16.65 4.19
N ASN A 63 3.17 16.78 5.01
CA ASN A 63 3.14 16.38 6.41
C ASN A 63 2.08 17.13 7.22
N ALA A 64 1.85 18.42 6.93
CA ALA A 64 0.84 19.20 7.62
C ALA A 64 -0.59 18.64 7.42
N VAL A 65 -0.93 18.20 6.20
CA VAL A 65 -2.22 17.57 5.91
C VAL A 65 -2.32 16.20 6.57
N ILE A 66 -1.26 15.39 6.49
CA ILE A 66 -1.22 14.06 7.12
C ILE A 66 -1.41 14.19 8.64
N ASP A 67 -0.65 15.09 9.30
CA ASP A 67 -0.74 15.30 10.74
C ASP A 67 -2.14 15.76 11.16
N GLU A 68 -2.73 16.71 10.43
CA GLU A 68 -4.08 17.19 10.69
C GLU A 68 -5.09 16.05 10.58
N TRP A 69 -5.03 15.27 9.50
CA TRP A 69 -6.02 14.22 9.23
C TRP A 69 -5.88 13.02 10.16
N LEU A 70 -4.66 12.70 10.59
CA LEU A 70 -4.44 11.70 11.64
C LEU A 70 -4.98 12.18 12.99
N ALA A 71 -4.74 13.45 13.36
CA ALA A 71 -5.16 13.99 14.65
C ALA A 71 -6.68 14.15 14.77
N ASN A 72 -7.39 14.46 13.67
CA ASN A 72 -8.83 14.70 13.70
C ASN A 72 -9.67 13.49 13.19
N GLY A 73 -9.04 12.37 12.85
CA GLY A 73 -9.71 11.14 12.41
C GLY A 73 -10.16 11.14 10.94
N LYS A 74 -9.92 12.20 10.18
CA LYS A 74 -10.28 12.26 8.74
C LYS A 74 -9.59 11.19 7.92
N MET A 75 -8.36 10.78 8.30
CA MET A 75 -7.64 9.73 7.58
C MET A 75 -8.47 8.44 7.51
N ASN A 76 -9.03 8.00 8.65
CA ASN A 76 -9.88 6.82 8.71
C ASN A 76 -11.20 7.03 7.96
N GLN A 77 -11.82 8.23 8.06
CA GLN A 77 -13.06 8.53 7.35
C GLN A 77 -12.87 8.43 5.83
N TYR A 78 -11.76 8.92 5.28
CA TYR A 78 -11.43 8.77 3.87
C TYR A 78 -11.14 7.33 3.49
N MET A 79 -10.39 6.59 4.33
CA MET A 79 -10.11 5.17 4.11
C MET A 79 -11.41 4.36 4.02
N ASP A 80 -12.33 4.57 4.97
CA ASP A 80 -13.62 3.88 5.01
C ASP A 80 -14.50 4.26 3.80
N TYR A 81 -14.56 5.55 3.48
CA TYR A 81 -15.34 6.05 2.35
C TYR A 81 -14.84 5.48 1.01
N TYR A 82 -13.53 5.54 0.75
CA TYR A 82 -12.98 5.03 -0.52
C TYR A 82 -12.99 3.50 -0.60
N SER A 83 -12.93 2.81 0.53
CA SER A 83 -13.17 1.36 0.59
C SER A 83 -14.62 1.02 0.20
N ALA A 84 -15.59 1.78 0.71
CA ALA A 84 -16.99 1.62 0.33
C ALA A 84 -17.21 1.96 -1.15
N LEU A 85 -16.58 3.03 -1.66
CA LEU A 85 -16.70 3.46 -3.06
C LEU A 85 -16.11 2.43 -4.03
N ALA A 86 -14.99 1.80 -3.66
CA ALA A 86 -14.40 0.72 -4.44
C ALA A 86 -15.28 -0.55 -4.46
N ASN A 87 -16.02 -0.81 -3.38
CA ASN A 87 -17.01 -1.89 -3.33
C ASN A 87 -18.26 -1.55 -4.17
N GLU A 88 -18.73 -0.30 -4.16
CA GLU A 88 -19.85 0.15 -5.01
C GLU A 88 -19.57 -0.10 -6.49
N GLU A 89 -18.35 0.19 -6.95
CA GLU A 89 -17.96 -0.05 -8.36
C GLU A 89 -18.07 -1.52 -8.76
N LYS A 90 -17.96 -2.43 -7.80
CA LYS A 90 -18.12 -3.89 -7.99
C LYS A 90 -19.53 -4.41 -7.74
N GLY A 91 -20.50 -3.52 -7.61
CA GLY A 91 -21.91 -3.86 -7.40
C GLY A 91 -22.31 -3.99 -5.92
N GLY A 92 -21.46 -3.55 -5.00
CA GLY A 92 -21.80 -3.42 -3.58
C GLY A 92 -22.76 -2.26 -3.29
N ASP A 93 -23.05 -2.02 -2.02
CA ASP A 93 -23.90 -0.93 -1.58
C ASP A 93 -23.32 0.45 -1.96
N LYS A 94 -24.21 1.40 -2.18
CA LYS A 94 -23.84 2.78 -2.50
C LYS A 94 -23.01 3.40 -1.39
N ALA A 95 -21.83 3.91 -1.73
CA ALA A 95 -20.97 4.63 -0.80
C ALA A 95 -21.59 5.98 -0.43
N VAL A 96 -21.58 6.29 0.87
CA VAL A 96 -22.07 7.57 1.39
C VAL A 96 -20.93 8.24 2.14
N ALA A 97 -20.53 9.42 1.69
CA ALA A 97 -19.53 10.20 2.39
C ALA A 97 -20.11 10.68 3.74
N PRO A 98 -19.34 10.58 4.84
CA PRO A 98 -19.72 11.19 6.11
C PRO A 98 -19.97 12.69 5.97
N ASP A 99 -20.86 13.23 6.79
CA ASP A 99 -21.16 14.66 6.82
C ASP A 99 -19.89 15.49 7.03
N GLY A 100 -19.66 16.46 6.15
CA GLY A 100 -18.48 17.33 6.19
C GLY A 100 -17.20 16.72 5.62
N LEU A 101 -17.21 15.49 5.10
CA LEU A 101 -16.10 14.94 4.38
C LEU A 101 -16.07 15.51 2.96
N GLN A 102 -14.98 16.19 2.60
CA GLN A 102 -14.80 16.77 1.26
C GLN A 102 -14.39 15.69 0.26
N THR A 103 -15.23 15.45 -0.76
CA THR A 103 -14.95 14.43 -1.80
C THR A 103 -14.73 15.03 -3.18
N SER A 104 -14.77 16.37 -3.29
CA SER A 104 -14.45 17.12 -4.50
C SER A 104 -13.67 18.37 -4.16
N TRP A 105 -12.73 18.75 -5.03
CA TRP A 105 -11.86 19.91 -4.83
C TRP A 105 -11.99 20.88 -6.00
N ASP A 106 -12.24 22.14 -5.68
CA ASP A 106 -12.22 23.23 -6.66
C ASP A 106 -10.91 24.01 -6.49
N PHE A 107 -10.05 23.90 -7.47
CA PHE A 107 -8.75 24.63 -7.49
C PHE A 107 -8.88 26.03 -8.07
N GLY A 108 -10.07 26.49 -8.41
CA GLY A 108 -10.34 27.84 -8.90
C GLY A 108 -9.47 28.22 -10.10
N SER A 109 -8.88 29.42 -10.03
CA SER A 109 -7.97 29.98 -11.06
C SER A 109 -6.50 29.66 -10.84
N ALA A 110 -6.17 28.61 -10.07
CA ALA A 110 -4.77 28.25 -9.81
C ALA A 110 -3.99 28.04 -11.12
N SER A 111 -2.91 28.78 -11.30
CA SER A 111 -2.06 28.74 -12.49
C SER A 111 -0.89 27.76 -12.37
N GLN A 112 -0.50 27.44 -11.13
CA GLN A 112 0.57 26.48 -10.85
C GLN A 112 -0.02 25.08 -10.63
N THR A 113 0.80 24.07 -10.91
CA THR A 113 0.41 22.67 -10.82
C THR A 113 1.27 21.93 -9.81
N LEU A 114 0.63 21.06 -9.01
CA LEU A 114 1.27 19.98 -8.29
C LEU A 114 0.99 18.68 -9.06
N THR A 115 2.03 18.02 -9.52
CA THR A 115 1.89 16.74 -10.24
C THR A 115 1.92 15.58 -9.25
N MET A 116 0.94 14.69 -9.32
CA MET A 116 0.89 13.43 -8.57
C MET A 116 1.10 12.27 -9.54
N TYR A 117 2.18 11.53 -9.38
CA TYR A 117 2.37 10.24 -10.04
C TYR A 117 1.77 9.14 -9.17
N THR A 118 0.94 8.30 -9.78
CA THR A 118 0.20 7.23 -9.11
C THR A 118 0.02 6.03 -10.03
N GLU A 119 -0.47 4.89 -9.50
CA GLU A 119 -0.90 3.72 -10.26
C GLU A 119 -2.32 3.36 -9.84
N SER A 120 -3.30 3.57 -10.71
CA SER A 120 -4.74 3.60 -10.37
C SER A 120 -5.40 2.23 -10.23
N GLY A 121 -4.67 1.21 -9.79
CA GLY A 121 -5.15 -0.16 -9.56
C GLY A 121 -5.09 -0.62 -8.10
N PHE A 122 -4.97 0.29 -7.12
CA PHE A 122 -4.68 -0.04 -5.74
C PHE A 122 -5.70 0.58 -4.75
N ALA A 123 -6.99 0.22 -4.93
CA ALA A 123 -8.06 0.67 -4.04
C ALA A 123 -7.80 0.22 -2.57
N PRO A 124 -8.09 1.06 -1.58
CA PRO A 124 -8.81 2.34 -1.60
C PRO A 124 -7.88 3.56 -1.70
N TYR A 125 -6.57 3.35 -1.91
CA TYR A 125 -5.57 4.42 -1.96
C TYR A 125 -5.69 5.23 -3.26
N GLU A 126 -5.69 4.54 -4.41
CA GLU A 126 -5.93 5.11 -5.73
C GLU A 126 -6.56 4.07 -6.67
N PHE A 127 -7.65 4.47 -7.31
CA PHE A 127 -8.38 3.62 -8.26
C PHE A 127 -9.24 4.46 -9.19
N VAL A 128 -9.68 3.86 -10.29
CA VAL A 128 -10.58 4.53 -11.24
C VAL A 128 -12.02 4.36 -10.76
N TYR A 129 -12.76 5.47 -10.62
CA TYR A 129 -14.20 5.50 -10.37
C TYR A 129 -14.86 6.57 -11.22
N GLY A 130 -15.90 6.22 -11.95
CA GLY A 130 -16.59 7.15 -12.85
C GLY A 130 -15.67 7.80 -13.90
N GLY A 131 -14.61 7.12 -14.33
CA GLY A 131 -13.63 7.61 -15.30
C GLY A 131 -12.57 8.55 -14.74
N ASN A 132 -12.54 8.78 -13.42
CA ASN A 132 -11.53 9.59 -12.74
C ASN A 132 -10.69 8.73 -11.77
N VAL A 133 -9.44 9.11 -11.58
CA VAL A 133 -8.63 8.52 -10.49
C VAL A 133 -9.05 9.18 -9.19
N VAL A 134 -9.46 8.36 -8.23
CA VAL A 134 -9.91 8.75 -6.89
C VAL A 134 -9.24 7.87 -5.84
N GLY A 135 -9.37 8.22 -4.57
CA GLY A 135 -8.84 7.42 -3.47
C GLY A 135 -8.25 8.28 -2.36
N LEU A 136 -7.77 7.62 -1.30
CA LEU A 136 -7.19 8.29 -0.14
C LEU A 136 -5.99 9.17 -0.54
N ASP A 137 -5.09 8.63 -1.37
CA ASP A 137 -3.88 9.33 -1.80
C ASP A 137 -4.22 10.56 -2.65
N VAL A 138 -5.21 10.42 -3.55
CA VAL A 138 -5.72 11.54 -4.34
C VAL A 138 -6.36 12.60 -3.45
N ALA A 139 -7.10 12.21 -2.40
CA ALA A 139 -7.71 13.13 -1.46
C ALA A 139 -6.66 13.91 -0.66
N ILE A 140 -5.64 13.23 -0.12
CA ILE A 140 -4.51 13.87 0.58
C ILE A 140 -3.86 14.91 -0.34
N MET A 141 -3.51 14.50 -1.56
CA MET A 141 -2.79 15.37 -2.50
C MET A 141 -3.66 16.50 -3.05
N SER A 142 -4.97 16.30 -3.17
CA SER A 142 -5.90 17.37 -3.50
C SER A 142 -5.94 18.46 -2.41
N GLN A 143 -5.97 18.04 -1.14
CA GLN A 143 -5.93 18.97 -0.01
C GLN A 143 -4.58 19.72 0.03
N VAL A 144 -3.47 19.03 -0.19
CA VAL A 144 -2.13 19.65 -0.26
C VAL A 144 -2.09 20.68 -1.39
N ALA A 145 -2.56 20.34 -2.59
CA ALA A 145 -2.60 21.25 -3.74
C ALA A 145 -3.44 22.49 -3.43
N LEU A 146 -4.62 22.32 -2.82
CA LEU A 146 -5.49 23.41 -2.42
C LEU A 146 -4.80 24.35 -1.43
N ASN A 147 -4.15 23.80 -0.40
CA ASN A 147 -3.43 24.57 0.63
C ASN A 147 -2.26 25.36 0.03
N LEU A 148 -1.64 24.84 -1.03
CA LEU A 148 -0.56 25.52 -1.77
C LEU A 148 -1.05 26.50 -2.84
N GLY A 149 -2.37 26.63 -3.05
CA GLY A 149 -2.95 27.45 -4.12
C GLY A 149 -2.62 26.92 -5.53
N LYS A 150 -2.45 25.61 -5.67
CA LYS A 150 -2.14 24.91 -6.92
C LYS A 150 -3.31 24.01 -7.35
N LYS A 151 -3.36 23.68 -8.64
CA LYS A 151 -4.22 22.58 -9.12
C LYS A 151 -3.46 21.26 -8.98
N LEU A 152 -4.19 20.18 -8.70
CA LEU A 152 -3.64 18.84 -8.77
C LEU A 152 -3.75 18.30 -10.20
N GLU A 153 -2.65 17.75 -10.72
CA GLU A 153 -2.61 16.97 -11.95
C GLU A 153 -2.22 15.53 -11.60
N VAL A 154 -3.16 14.60 -11.76
CA VAL A 154 -2.91 13.18 -11.50
C VAL A 154 -2.39 12.54 -12.79
N LYS A 155 -1.24 11.87 -12.71
CA LYS A 155 -0.62 11.11 -13.80
C LYS A 155 -0.58 9.65 -13.41
N ASP A 156 -1.45 8.87 -14.05
CA ASP A 156 -1.49 7.42 -13.92
C ASP A 156 -0.34 6.80 -14.72
N VAL A 157 0.56 6.12 -14.03
CA VAL A 157 1.78 5.52 -14.58
C VAL A 157 2.00 4.14 -13.95
N MET A 158 2.93 3.37 -14.47
CA MET A 158 3.32 2.10 -13.83
C MET A 158 3.99 2.36 -12.49
N PHE A 159 3.74 1.49 -11.51
CA PHE A 159 4.21 1.66 -10.13
C PHE A 159 5.75 1.76 -10.04
N ASP A 160 6.47 0.91 -10.77
CA ASP A 160 7.94 0.81 -10.78
C ASP A 160 8.66 2.10 -11.21
N VAL A 161 7.98 3.01 -11.94
CA VAL A 161 8.59 4.26 -12.40
C VAL A 161 8.22 5.49 -11.54
N ILE A 162 7.32 5.37 -10.55
CA ILE A 162 6.83 6.50 -9.76
C ILE A 162 7.97 7.23 -9.06
N ALA A 163 8.79 6.52 -8.28
CA ALA A 163 9.90 7.14 -7.53
C ALA A 163 10.91 7.81 -8.46
N THR A 164 11.19 7.20 -9.62
CA THR A 164 12.09 7.77 -10.63
C THR A 164 11.52 9.06 -11.23
N ASN A 165 10.23 9.08 -11.56
CA ASN A 165 9.56 10.27 -12.09
C ASN A 165 9.58 11.42 -11.09
N VAL A 166 9.36 11.14 -9.81
CA VAL A 166 9.47 12.14 -8.73
C VAL A 166 10.90 12.68 -8.62
N ALA A 167 11.89 11.80 -8.56
CA ALA A 167 13.30 12.18 -8.43
C ALA A 167 13.79 13.05 -9.60
N GLN A 168 13.33 12.78 -10.81
CA GLN A 168 13.71 13.50 -12.04
C GLN A 168 12.85 14.73 -12.34
N SER A 169 11.75 14.94 -11.61
CA SER A 169 10.86 16.09 -11.86
C SER A 169 11.59 17.42 -11.71
N THR A 170 11.29 18.33 -12.63
CA THR A 170 11.77 19.73 -12.59
C THR A 170 10.75 20.69 -11.99
N SER A 171 9.56 20.21 -11.65
CA SER A 171 8.45 20.93 -11.02
C SER A 171 8.06 20.27 -9.71
N ASP A 172 7.12 20.87 -8.96
CA ASP A 172 6.56 20.24 -7.78
C ASP A 172 5.81 18.96 -8.19
N ALA A 173 6.34 17.84 -7.73
CA ALA A 173 5.80 16.52 -8.00
C ALA A 173 5.94 15.62 -6.79
N VAL A 174 4.98 14.72 -6.65
CA VAL A 174 4.92 13.69 -5.61
C VAL A 174 4.63 12.32 -6.22
N GLY A 175 5.00 11.26 -5.52
CA GLY A 175 4.53 9.90 -5.75
C GLY A 175 3.59 9.50 -4.62
N ALA A 176 2.36 9.18 -4.94
CA ALA A 176 1.36 8.75 -3.98
C ALA A 176 0.61 7.56 -4.58
N ALA A 177 0.86 6.37 -4.04
CA ALA A 177 0.38 5.10 -4.58
C ALA A 177 0.58 3.96 -3.55
N GLY A 178 0.16 4.16 -2.27
CA GLY A 178 0.44 3.19 -1.23
C GLY A 178 1.92 2.81 -1.14
N ILE A 179 2.83 3.79 -1.27
CA ILE A 179 4.26 3.51 -1.42
C ILE A 179 4.89 3.15 -0.08
N THR A 180 5.36 1.92 0.08
CA THR A 180 6.11 1.48 1.25
C THR A 180 7.40 2.26 1.40
N ILE A 181 7.62 2.80 2.59
CA ILE A 181 8.86 3.47 2.99
C ILE A 181 9.92 2.40 3.22
N ASN A 182 10.97 2.37 2.40
CA ASN A 182 12.13 1.49 2.57
C ASN A 182 13.43 2.20 2.21
N GLU A 183 14.56 1.60 2.57
CA GLU A 183 15.89 2.23 2.40
C GLU A 183 16.26 2.41 0.93
N GLU A 184 15.87 1.48 0.07
CA GLU A 184 16.14 1.57 -1.37
C GLU A 184 15.44 2.80 -1.97
N ARG A 185 14.15 2.99 -1.67
CA ARG A 185 13.38 4.15 -2.14
C ARG A 185 13.84 5.46 -1.51
N LYS A 186 14.22 5.44 -0.21
CA LYS A 186 14.83 6.58 0.47
C LYS A 186 16.15 7.01 -0.17
N ALA A 187 16.86 6.15 -0.87
CA ALA A 187 18.03 6.55 -1.63
C ALA A 187 17.70 7.53 -2.78
N ALA A 188 16.51 7.44 -3.37
CA ALA A 188 16.08 8.23 -4.53
C ALA A 188 15.19 9.44 -4.17
N VAL A 189 14.32 9.31 -3.17
CA VAL A 189 13.30 10.31 -2.78
C VAL A 189 13.29 10.52 -1.27
N ASP A 190 12.69 11.63 -0.81
CA ASP A 190 12.31 11.80 0.57
C ASP A 190 10.86 11.35 0.77
N PHE A 191 10.51 10.89 1.97
CA PHE A 191 9.16 10.45 2.30
C PHE A 191 8.50 11.34 3.35
N SER A 192 7.20 11.49 3.22
CA SER A 192 6.36 12.04 4.27
C SER A 192 6.39 11.18 5.54
N ARG A 193 5.71 11.64 6.56
CA ARG A 193 5.29 10.77 7.68
C ARG A 193 4.41 9.64 7.17
N VAL A 194 4.38 8.56 7.94
CA VAL A 194 3.47 7.45 7.70
C VAL A 194 2.03 7.94 7.80
N TYR A 195 1.24 7.70 6.76
CA TYR A 195 -0.19 8.04 6.74
C TYR A 195 -1.09 6.81 6.81
N SER A 196 -0.57 5.66 6.44
CA SER A 196 -1.24 4.37 6.49
C SER A 196 -0.23 3.26 6.66
N SER A 197 -0.68 2.10 7.10
CA SER A 197 0.15 0.90 7.22
C SER A 197 -0.62 -0.31 6.71
N SER A 198 0.11 -1.28 6.17
CA SER A 198 -0.44 -2.50 5.60
C SER A 198 0.32 -3.74 6.09
N THR A 199 -0.33 -4.89 5.99
CA THR A 199 0.35 -6.19 6.08
C THR A 199 0.27 -6.87 4.73
N LEU A 200 1.33 -7.58 4.35
CA LEU A 200 1.29 -8.40 3.16
C LEU A 200 0.47 -9.67 3.39
N VAL A 201 -0.28 -10.04 2.39
CA VAL A 201 -1.09 -11.27 2.34
C VAL A 201 -0.71 -12.10 1.14
N ILE A 202 -0.93 -13.40 1.25
CA ILE A 202 -0.83 -14.34 0.15
C ILE A 202 -2.24 -14.66 -0.31
N VAL A 203 -2.57 -14.26 -1.53
CA VAL A 203 -3.83 -14.63 -2.18
C VAL A 203 -3.60 -15.94 -2.92
N SER A 204 -4.37 -16.96 -2.58
CA SER A 204 -4.28 -18.27 -3.20
C SER A 204 -5.62 -18.99 -3.17
N LYS A 205 -5.73 -20.07 -3.93
CA LYS A 205 -6.89 -20.95 -3.87
C LYS A 205 -6.97 -21.61 -2.49
N ASP A 206 -8.16 -21.55 -1.88
CA ASP A 206 -8.45 -22.11 -0.56
C ASP A 206 -7.54 -21.62 0.59
N GLY A 207 -6.83 -20.47 0.42
CA GLY A 207 -5.99 -19.89 1.46
C GLY A 207 -4.85 -20.81 1.93
N GLN A 208 -4.32 -21.66 1.05
CA GLN A 208 -3.41 -22.75 1.40
C GLN A 208 -2.02 -22.35 1.84
N PHE A 209 -1.63 -21.06 1.66
CA PHE A 209 -0.31 -20.55 2.03
C PHE A 209 -0.44 -19.45 3.08
N ALA A 210 0.32 -19.55 4.17
CA ALA A 210 0.30 -18.60 5.28
C ALA A 210 1.68 -17.96 5.55
N SER A 211 2.71 -18.32 4.78
CA SER A 211 4.05 -17.73 4.90
C SER A 211 4.76 -17.75 3.55
N VAL A 212 5.74 -16.87 3.38
CA VAL A 212 6.57 -16.84 2.15
C VAL A 212 7.28 -18.17 1.93
N LYS A 213 7.67 -18.85 2.98
CA LYS A 213 8.34 -20.15 2.89
C LYS A 213 7.42 -21.24 2.28
N ASP A 214 6.09 -21.12 2.42
CA ASP A 214 5.12 -22.07 1.82
C ASP A 214 5.07 -21.93 0.29
N LEU A 215 5.63 -20.83 -0.25
CA LEU A 215 5.72 -20.55 -1.67
C LEU A 215 6.93 -21.25 -2.35
N ALA A 216 7.70 -22.05 -1.62
CA ALA A 216 8.80 -22.83 -2.20
C ALA A 216 8.31 -23.68 -3.38
N GLY A 217 8.98 -23.58 -4.54
CA GLY A 217 8.63 -24.27 -5.78
C GLY A 217 7.33 -23.81 -6.44
N LYS A 218 6.69 -22.72 -5.97
CA LYS A 218 5.45 -22.15 -6.52
C LYS A 218 5.72 -21.02 -7.50
N THR A 219 4.75 -20.77 -8.38
CA THR A 219 4.76 -19.58 -9.24
C THR A 219 3.97 -18.47 -8.56
N VAL A 220 4.65 -17.39 -8.18
CA VAL A 220 4.09 -16.28 -7.42
C VAL A 220 3.95 -15.05 -8.32
N GLY A 221 2.74 -14.52 -8.42
CA GLY A 221 2.44 -13.25 -9.08
C GLY A 221 2.70 -12.08 -8.14
N VAL A 222 3.31 -11.02 -8.66
CA VAL A 222 3.53 -9.75 -7.96
C VAL A 222 3.34 -8.58 -8.92
N GLN A 223 3.05 -7.41 -8.41
CA GLN A 223 3.17 -6.21 -9.22
C GLN A 223 4.64 -5.75 -9.21
N GLU A 224 5.15 -5.41 -10.39
CA GLU A 224 6.56 -5.03 -10.59
C GLU A 224 6.95 -3.81 -9.73
N GLY A 225 8.07 -3.92 -9.02
CA GLY A 225 8.64 -2.86 -8.18
C GLY A 225 7.97 -2.69 -6.82
N THR A 226 6.97 -3.50 -6.45
CA THR A 226 6.36 -3.48 -5.11
C THR A 226 7.23 -4.20 -4.08
N SER A 227 6.92 -4.04 -2.80
CA SER A 227 7.59 -4.80 -1.73
C SER A 227 7.40 -6.30 -1.90
N GLY A 228 6.22 -6.74 -2.33
CA GLY A 228 5.96 -8.15 -2.66
C GLY A 228 6.92 -8.70 -3.71
N ASP A 229 7.19 -7.91 -4.76
CA ASP A 229 8.17 -8.27 -5.80
C ASP A 229 9.60 -8.36 -5.23
N LEU A 230 10.04 -7.34 -4.48
CA LEU A 230 11.37 -7.32 -3.87
C LEU A 230 11.57 -8.53 -2.94
N ILE A 231 10.59 -8.82 -2.10
CA ILE A 231 10.64 -9.91 -1.12
C ILE A 231 10.74 -11.26 -1.83
N ILE A 232 9.81 -11.59 -2.73
CA ILE A 232 9.79 -12.92 -3.33
C ILE A 232 10.91 -13.10 -4.33
N SER A 233 11.34 -12.05 -5.02
CA SER A 233 12.50 -12.08 -5.93
C SER A 233 13.80 -12.37 -5.19
N ALA A 234 13.98 -11.88 -3.97
CA ALA A 234 15.11 -12.22 -3.11
C ALA A 234 14.92 -13.62 -2.47
N ALA A 235 13.71 -13.92 -1.97
CA ALA A 235 13.41 -15.15 -1.23
C ALA A 235 13.59 -16.41 -2.07
N LYS A 236 13.35 -16.37 -3.38
CA LYS A 236 13.55 -17.50 -4.32
C LYS A 236 15.00 -17.95 -4.42
N GLY A 237 15.95 -17.10 -4.04
CA GLY A 237 17.38 -17.34 -4.16
C GLY A 237 18.11 -17.28 -2.81
N GLN A 238 18.81 -16.19 -2.56
CA GLN A 238 19.60 -16.01 -1.33
C GLN A 238 18.75 -15.81 -0.06
N GLY A 239 17.52 -15.37 -0.22
CA GLY A 239 16.58 -15.02 0.84
C GLY A 239 16.40 -13.51 0.96
N TYR A 240 15.26 -13.12 1.53
CA TYR A 240 14.97 -11.77 1.94
C TYR A 240 15.19 -11.66 3.46
N SER A 241 15.95 -10.67 3.90
CA SER A 241 16.22 -10.46 5.33
C SER A 241 15.76 -9.10 5.79
N TYR A 242 15.28 -9.04 7.02
CA TYR A 242 14.93 -7.79 7.70
C TYR A 242 15.25 -7.90 9.18
N ASP A 243 15.52 -6.75 9.79
CA ASP A 243 15.86 -6.65 11.19
C ASP A 243 14.62 -6.47 12.04
N ILE A 244 14.61 -7.11 13.21
CA ILE A 244 13.58 -6.96 14.23
C ILE A 244 14.23 -6.56 15.56
N GLU A 245 13.56 -5.71 16.33
CA GLU A 245 13.94 -5.43 17.69
C GLU A 245 13.29 -6.44 18.63
N ASN A 246 14.12 -7.21 19.31
CA ASN A 246 13.71 -8.19 20.30
C ASN A 246 13.21 -7.49 21.58
N ALA A 247 12.51 -8.23 22.44
CA ALA A 247 11.96 -7.69 23.69
C ALA A 247 13.05 -7.18 24.68
N ASP A 248 14.28 -7.61 24.53
CA ASP A 248 15.44 -7.17 25.32
C ASP A 248 16.19 -5.97 24.71
N GLY A 249 15.68 -5.42 23.59
CA GLY A 249 16.29 -4.29 22.87
C GLY A 249 17.43 -4.68 21.94
N THR A 250 17.73 -5.97 21.78
CA THR A 250 18.71 -6.43 20.80
C THR A 250 18.07 -6.48 19.39
N ILE A 251 18.91 -6.29 18.36
CA ILE A 251 18.46 -6.44 16.97
C ILE A 251 18.73 -7.87 16.52
N GLY A 252 17.68 -8.56 16.14
CA GLY A 252 17.71 -9.84 15.45
C GLY A 252 17.44 -9.68 13.97
N THR A 253 17.91 -10.61 13.14
CA THR A 253 17.64 -10.64 11.71
C THR A 253 16.80 -11.87 11.37
N ILE A 254 15.68 -11.66 10.70
CA ILE A 254 14.86 -12.75 10.13
C ILE A 254 15.25 -12.93 8.67
N LEU A 255 15.47 -14.17 8.28
CA LEU A 255 15.73 -14.57 6.88
C LEU A 255 14.55 -15.39 6.37
N VAL A 256 13.88 -14.87 5.36
CA VAL A 256 12.74 -15.50 4.69
C VAL A 256 13.19 -16.11 3.37
N LYS A 257 12.81 -17.35 3.09
CA LYS A 257 13.16 -18.08 1.87
C LYS A 257 11.95 -18.78 1.25
N ALA A 258 11.91 -18.78 -0.08
CA ALA A 258 10.97 -19.53 -0.91
C ALA A 258 11.76 -20.26 -2.01
N GLU A 259 12.57 -21.24 -1.62
CA GLU A 259 13.51 -21.92 -2.53
C GLU A 259 12.80 -22.52 -3.74
N GLY A 260 13.34 -22.25 -4.94
CA GLY A 260 12.76 -22.75 -6.19
C GLY A 260 11.47 -22.06 -6.62
N ALA A 261 11.01 -21.02 -5.93
CA ALA A 261 9.87 -20.23 -6.40
C ALA A 261 10.16 -19.55 -7.73
N SER A 262 9.14 -19.46 -8.58
CA SER A 262 9.15 -18.68 -9.82
C SER A 262 8.36 -17.39 -9.59
N VAL A 263 8.93 -16.24 -9.99
CA VAL A 263 8.27 -14.93 -9.85
C VAL A 263 7.75 -14.51 -11.21
N LYS A 264 6.47 -14.16 -11.27
CA LYS A 264 5.83 -13.57 -12.45
C LYS A 264 5.41 -12.14 -12.12
N GLN A 265 6.09 -11.19 -12.72
CA GLN A 265 5.83 -9.77 -12.56
C GLN A 265 4.69 -9.32 -13.48
N TYR A 266 3.80 -8.50 -12.95
CA TYR A 266 2.68 -7.89 -13.65
C TYR A 266 2.73 -6.38 -13.50
N LYS A 267 2.16 -5.67 -14.48
CA LYS A 267 2.03 -4.22 -14.38
C LYS A 267 0.93 -3.78 -13.42
N GLN A 268 -0.07 -4.64 -13.23
CA GLN A 268 -1.20 -4.42 -12.32
C GLN A 268 -1.63 -5.73 -11.66
N TYR A 269 -2.05 -5.69 -10.41
CA TYR A 269 -2.55 -6.86 -9.68
C TYR A 269 -3.79 -7.50 -10.31
N ALA A 270 -4.63 -6.73 -11.02
CA ALA A 270 -5.79 -7.26 -11.74
C ALA A 270 -5.39 -8.34 -12.77
N LEU A 271 -4.24 -8.18 -13.45
CA LEU A 271 -3.72 -9.17 -14.39
C LEU A 271 -3.19 -10.43 -13.67
N ALA A 272 -2.55 -10.24 -12.52
CA ALA A 272 -2.12 -11.35 -11.68
C ALA A 272 -3.33 -12.16 -11.18
N LEU A 273 -4.40 -11.47 -10.76
CA LEU A 273 -5.64 -12.13 -10.32
C LEU A 273 -6.28 -12.98 -11.43
N GLN A 274 -6.30 -12.49 -12.67
CA GLN A 274 -6.78 -13.27 -13.82
C GLN A 274 -5.95 -14.54 -14.02
N ASP A 275 -4.62 -14.44 -13.91
CA ASP A 275 -3.75 -15.59 -14.06
C ASP A 275 -3.87 -16.58 -12.90
N LEU A 276 -4.10 -16.09 -11.67
CA LEU A 276 -4.38 -16.93 -10.51
C LEU A 276 -5.73 -17.70 -10.68
N LYS A 277 -6.79 -17.00 -11.10
CA LYS A 277 -8.10 -17.63 -11.41
C LYS A 277 -7.97 -18.72 -12.49
N ASN A 278 -7.11 -18.50 -13.47
CA ASN A 278 -6.86 -19.44 -14.56
C ASN A 278 -5.83 -20.55 -14.22
N GLY A 279 -5.32 -20.59 -12.99
CA GLY A 279 -4.32 -21.57 -12.56
C GLY A 279 -2.96 -21.46 -13.26
N ARG A 280 -2.61 -20.27 -13.78
CA ARG A 280 -1.31 -20.00 -14.44
C ARG A 280 -0.24 -19.58 -13.44
N ILE A 281 -0.64 -19.19 -12.23
CA ILE A 281 0.18 -18.95 -11.06
C ILE A 281 -0.49 -19.58 -9.84
N ASP A 282 0.29 -19.86 -8.79
CA ASP A 282 -0.19 -20.54 -7.59
C ASP A 282 -0.65 -19.53 -6.50
N ALA A 283 -0.07 -18.35 -6.48
CA ALA A 283 -0.34 -17.34 -5.46
C ALA A 283 -0.03 -15.92 -5.96
N ILE A 284 -0.56 -14.91 -5.25
CA ILE A 284 -0.18 -13.50 -5.36
C ILE A 284 0.28 -13.01 -3.99
N LEU A 285 1.41 -12.30 -3.93
CA LEU A 285 1.86 -11.59 -2.74
C LEU A 285 1.56 -10.11 -2.90
N MET A 286 0.70 -9.56 -2.03
CA MET A 286 0.24 -8.18 -2.12
C MET A 286 -0.29 -7.66 -0.76
N ASP A 287 -0.64 -6.39 -0.71
CA ASP A 287 -1.19 -5.75 0.48
C ASP A 287 -2.63 -6.20 0.81
N LYS A 288 -2.93 -6.28 2.10
CA LYS A 288 -4.17 -6.84 2.62
C LYS A 288 -5.43 -6.12 2.13
N ILE A 289 -5.52 -4.79 2.34
CA ILE A 289 -6.77 -4.07 2.03
C ILE A 289 -7.08 -4.11 0.53
N PRO A 290 -6.13 -3.83 -0.39
CA PRO A 290 -6.34 -4.02 -1.82
C PRO A 290 -6.71 -5.45 -2.20
N ALA A 291 -6.07 -6.46 -1.59
CA ALA A 291 -6.41 -7.86 -1.83
C ALA A 291 -7.86 -8.16 -1.46
N GLU A 292 -8.29 -7.79 -0.25
CA GLU A 292 -9.66 -8.00 0.22
C GLU A 292 -10.69 -7.27 -0.67
N LEU A 293 -10.37 -6.07 -1.12
CA LEU A 293 -11.23 -5.36 -2.07
C LEU A 293 -11.26 -6.01 -3.45
N MET A 294 -10.14 -6.53 -3.94
CA MET A 294 -10.09 -7.23 -5.24
C MET A 294 -10.86 -8.55 -5.25
N LEU A 295 -10.99 -9.21 -4.10
CA LEU A 295 -11.67 -10.50 -3.97
C LEU A 295 -13.18 -10.40 -3.76
N LYS A 296 -13.72 -9.21 -3.49
CA LYS A 296 -15.15 -8.94 -3.45
C LYS A 296 -15.71 -8.77 -4.86
#